data_8598d2b2efca2fb2cc01fe6b27cc32c5
#
_entry.id   8598d2b2efca2fb2cc01fe6b27cc32c5
#
_cell.length_a   1.000
_cell.length_b   1.000
_cell.length_c   1.000
_cell.angle_alpha   90.00
_cell.angle_beta   90.00
_cell.angle_gamma   90.00
#
_symmetry.space_group_name_H-M   'P 1'
#
loop_
_entity.id
_entity.type
_entity.pdbx_description
1 polymer ?
#
loop_
_entity_poly.entity_id
_entity_poly.type
_entity_poly.pdbx_seq_one_letter_code
_entity_poly.pdbx_strand_id
1 'polypeptide(L)'
;MSAREAACSCGQLRLEVTGEPVRISICHCLACQRRTGSAFGIQARFPAERVQISGRAKEYMRLSDAGEERAFSFCPECGATVFYTTPDAPHLVAVPVGAFADPAFPSPRVSVHEARMHAWVTLPPDVERDHWAPLQALYEAGRYAEAADRGQELLAAHPGSGQLLYNVACCESLAGRADAAISHLREAIAASQDIRALGAGDSDFDPIRDQPGFRELLRDADEPADHAP
;
A
#
# COMPACT_ATOMS: atom_id res chain seq x y z
N MET A 1 -13.26 -9.87 19.44
CA MET A 1 -12.80 -9.05 18.29
C MET A 1 -14.04 -8.38 17.73
N SER A 2 -13.99 -7.08 17.46
CA SER A 2 -15.13 -6.35 16.90
C SER A 2 -15.39 -6.80 15.47
N ALA A 3 -16.63 -7.12 15.15
CA ALA A 3 -17.08 -7.35 13.78
C ALA A 3 -17.60 -6.02 13.21
N ARG A 4 -17.29 -5.73 11.93
CA ARG A 4 -17.83 -4.59 11.20
C ARG A 4 -18.53 -5.09 9.94
N GLU A 5 -19.64 -4.46 9.57
CA GLU A 5 -20.33 -4.73 8.32
C GLU A 5 -20.05 -3.62 7.30
N ALA A 6 -19.70 -4.01 6.07
CA ALA A 6 -19.66 -3.15 4.91
C ALA A 6 -20.73 -3.61 3.92
N ALA A 7 -21.46 -2.67 3.30
CA ALA A 7 -22.52 -3.01 2.40
C ALA A 7 -22.61 -2.05 1.20
N CYS A 8 -23.22 -2.53 0.11
CA CYS A 8 -23.66 -1.68 -0.99
C CYS A 8 -24.89 -0.86 -0.58
N SER A 9 -25.23 0.18 -1.35
CA SER A 9 -26.32 1.09 -1.04
C SER A 9 -27.71 0.41 -0.91
N CYS A 10 -27.96 -0.68 -1.62
CA CYS A 10 -29.22 -1.44 -1.50
C CYS A 10 -29.15 -2.59 -0.49
N GLY A 11 -27.99 -2.85 0.10
CA GLY A 11 -27.77 -3.87 1.13
C GLY A 11 -27.74 -5.32 0.64
N GLN A 12 -27.83 -5.58 -0.69
CA GLN A 12 -27.82 -6.96 -1.16
C GLN A 12 -26.40 -7.57 -1.23
N LEU A 13 -25.34 -6.78 -1.46
CA LEU A 13 -23.94 -7.22 -1.39
C LEU A 13 -23.36 -6.69 -0.08
N ARG A 14 -22.88 -7.61 0.76
CA ARG A 14 -22.37 -7.32 2.11
C ARG A 14 -21.07 -8.03 2.37
N LEU A 15 -20.27 -7.42 3.23
CA LEU A 15 -19.09 -8.03 3.83
C LEU A 15 -19.18 -7.92 5.34
N GLU A 16 -18.89 -9.01 6.02
CA GLU A 16 -18.60 -9.01 7.44
C GLU A 16 -17.08 -9.17 7.62
N VAL A 17 -16.45 -8.25 8.35
CA VAL A 17 -15.01 -8.26 8.60
C VAL A 17 -14.74 -8.32 10.10
N THR A 18 -13.77 -9.12 10.52
CA THR A 18 -13.38 -9.27 11.92
C THR A 18 -11.99 -8.70 12.17
N GLY A 19 -11.84 -8.01 13.31
CA GLY A 19 -10.57 -7.40 13.72
C GLY A 19 -10.30 -6.04 13.06
N GLU A 20 -9.08 -5.56 13.25
CA GLU A 20 -8.64 -4.26 12.71
C GLU A 20 -8.05 -4.41 11.30
N PRO A 21 -8.19 -3.38 10.45
CA PRO A 21 -7.54 -3.35 9.16
C PRO A 21 -6.02 -3.27 9.32
N VAL A 22 -5.28 -3.99 8.47
CA VAL A 22 -3.82 -3.92 8.45
C VAL A 22 -3.32 -2.60 7.87
N ARG A 23 -4.10 -1.98 6.98
CA ARG A 23 -3.79 -0.68 6.39
C ARG A 23 -5.05 0.09 6.04
N ILE A 24 -5.07 1.39 6.34
CA ILE A 24 -6.09 2.32 5.83
C ILE A 24 -5.36 3.40 5.04
N SER A 25 -5.69 3.53 3.75
CA SER A 25 -5.04 4.50 2.86
C SER A 25 -6.03 5.38 2.12
N ILE A 26 -5.68 6.65 1.94
CA ILE A 26 -6.33 7.58 1.03
C ILE A 26 -5.57 7.59 -0.30
N CYS A 27 -6.26 7.43 -1.41
CA CYS A 27 -5.66 7.36 -2.75
C CYS A 27 -6.21 8.47 -3.65
N HIS A 28 -5.30 9.29 -4.18
CA HIS A 28 -5.62 10.42 -5.05
C HIS A 28 -5.50 10.11 -6.55
N CYS A 29 -5.23 8.85 -6.95
CA CYS A 29 -5.12 8.53 -8.37
C CYS A 29 -6.43 8.79 -9.11
N LEU A 30 -6.34 9.18 -10.39
CA LEU A 30 -7.51 9.54 -11.21
C LEU A 30 -8.54 8.41 -11.34
N ALA A 31 -8.10 7.17 -11.28
CA ALA A 31 -8.98 6.03 -11.32
C ALA A 31 -9.80 5.87 -10.03
N CYS A 32 -9.21 6.12 -8.85
CA CYS A 32 -9.96 6.15 -7.60
C CYS A 32 -10.97 7.30 -7.59
N GLN A 33 -10.57 8.49 -8.07
CA GLN A 33 -11.49 9.63 -8.21
C GLN A 33 -12.70 9.27 -9.09
N ARG A 34 -12.47 8.70 -10.29
CA ARG A 34 -13.55 8.27 -11.20
C ARG A 34 -14.44 7.19 -10.57
N ARG A 35 -13.84 6.18 -9.92
CA ARG A 35 -14.60 5.08 -9.31
C ARG A 35 -15.51 5.56 -8.17
N THR A 36 -15.04 6.49 -7.38
CA THR A 36 -15.78 6.97 -6.19
C THR A 36 -16.68 8.17 -6.50
N GLY A 37 -16.44 8.89 -7.61
CA GLY A 37 -17.07 10.18 -7.86
C GLY A 37 -16.66 11.26 -6.85
N SER A 38 -15.50 11.08 -6.20
CA SER A 38 -14.95 11.98 -5.19
C SER A 38 -13.52 12.39 -5.56
N ALA A 39 -12.96 13.39 -4.85
CA ALA A 39 -11.58 13.84 -5.02
C ALA A 39 -10.53 12.77 -4.66
N PHE A 40 -10.94 11.67 -4.01
CA PHE A 40 -10.09 10.56 -3.61
C PHE A 40 -10.91 9.31 -3.29
N GLY A 41 -10.25 8.18 -3.11
CA GLY A 41 -10.83 6.97 -2.51
C GLY A 41 -10.13 6.65 -1.20
N ILE A 42 -10.88 6.17 -0.20
CA ILE A 42 -10.32 5.64 1.04
C ILE A 42 -10.62 4.14 1.09
N GLN A 43 -9.61 3.33 1.39
CA GLN A 43 -9.74 1.88 1.50
C GLN A 43 -9.05 1.35 2.74
N ALA A 44 -9.72 0.42 3.41
CA ALA A 44 -9.19 -0.39 4.48
C ALA A 44 -8.86 -1.79 3.94
N ARG A 45 -7.68 -2.33 4.27
CA ARG A 45 -7.26 -3.68 3.86
C ARG A 45 -7.35 -4.62 5.03
N PHE A 46 -7.94 -5.79 4.78
CA PHE A 46 -8.11 -6.85 5.77
C PHE A 46 -7.53 -8.15 5.23
N PRO A 47 -6.98 -9.02 6.09
CA PRO A 47 -6.66 -10.39 5.73
C PRO A 47 -7.89 -11.10 5.17
N ALA A 48 -7.75 -11.80 4.04
CA ALA A 48 -8.87 -12.42 3.33
C ALA A 48 -9.64 -13.44 4.20
N GLU A 49 -8.93 -14.14 5.08
CA GLU A 49 -9.52 -15.08 6.02
C GLU A 49 -10.42 -14.45 7.11
N ARG A 50 -10.37 -13.10 7.22
CA ARG A 50 -11.20 -12.32 8.15
C ARG A 50 -12.39 -11.66 7.47
N VAL A 51 -12.60 -11.94 6.17
CA VAL A 51 -13.64 -11.31 5.35
C VAL A 51 -14.63 -12.37 4.89
N GLN A 52 -15.89 -12.22 5.28
CA GLN A 52 -17.00 -13.06 4.79
C GLN A 52 -17.84 -12.21 3.83
N ILE A 53 -18.05 -12.72 2.61
CA ILE A 53 -18.78 -12.03 1.55
C ILE A 53 -20.13 -12.73 1.34
N SER A 54 -21.20 -11.95 1.26
CA SER A 54 -22.55 -12.44 0.98
C SER A 54 -23.25 -11.57 -0.06
N GLY A 55 -24.19 -12.18 -0.79
CA GLY A 55 -24.89 -11.53 -1.89
C GLY A 55 -24.22 -11.74 -3.25
N ARG A 56 -24.68 -10.99 -4.27
CA ARG A 56 -24.19 -11.08 -5.64
C ARG A 56 -23.28 -9.92 -5.97
N ALA A 57 -22.10 -10.22 -6.50
CA ALA A 57 -21.18 -9.22 -7.03
C ALA A 57 -21.00 -9.40 -8.54
N LYS A 58 -20.69 -8.31 -9.22
CA LYS A 58 -20.13 -8.30 -10.57
C LYS A 58 -18.74 -7.69 -10.50
N GLU A 59 -17.83 -8.24 -11.28
CA GLU A 59 -16.45 -7.78 -11.30
C GLU A 59 -16.16 -6.90 -12.51
N TYR A 60 -15.29 -5.92 -12.29
CA TYR A 60 -14.67 -5.11 -13.31
C TYR A 60 -13.14 -5.16 -13.13
N MET A 61 -12.48 -5.73 -14.14
CA MET A 61 -11.02 -5.79 -14.18
C MET A 61 -10.48 -4.48 -14.74
N ARG A 62 -9.50 -3.91 -14.05
CA ARG A 62 -8.81 -2.70 -14.47
C ARG A 62 -7.31 -2.85 -14.28
N LEU A 63 -6.53 -2.40 -15.25
CA LEU A 63 -5.10 -2.22 -15.08
C LEU A 63 -4.82 -0.95 -14.26
N SER A 64 -3.90 -1.04 -13.31
CA SER A 64 -3.33 0.13 -12.63
C SER A 64 -2.43 0.92 -13.58
N ASP A 65 -1.97 2.10 -13.16
CA ASP A 65 -1.01 2.88 -13.93
C ASP A 65 0.34 2.14 -14.07
N ALA A 66 0.62 1.17 -13.17
CA ALA A 66 1.80 0.29 -13.22
C ALA A 66 1.57 -1.01 -14.04
N GLY A 67 0.42 -1.16 -14.71
CA GLY A 67 0.09 -2.34 -15.51
C GLY A 67 -0.48 -3.52 -14.73
N GLU A 68 -0.66 -3.40 -13.41
CA GLU A 68 -1.16 -4.48 -12.57
C GLU A 68 -2.69 -4.57 -12.60
N GLU A 69 -3.21 -5.79 -12.57
CA GLU A 69 -4.65 -6.03 -12.52
C GLU A 69 -5.25 -5.71 -11.15
N ARG A 70 -6.46 -5.17 -11.18
CA ARG A 70 -7.28 -4.88 -9.99
C ARG A 70 -8.71 -5.33 -10.25
N ALA A 71 -9.19 -6.31 -9.50
CA ALA A 71 -10.54 -6.86 -9.62
C ALA A 71 -11.50 -6.12 -8.69
N PHE A 72 -12.27 -5.16 -9.22
CA PHE A 72 -13.26 -4.40 -8.47
C PHE A 72 -14.61 -5.11 -8.47
N SER A 73 -15.10 -5.45 -7.28
CA SER A 73 -16.39 -6.11 -7.07
C SER A 73 -17.45 -5.10 -6.65
N PHE A 74 -18.51 -5.03 -7.41
CA PHE A 74 -19.61 -4.09 -7.21
C PHE A 74 -20.97 -4.79 -7.25
N CYS A 75 -21.94 -4.18 -6.60
CA CYS A 75 -23.32 -4.66 -6.61
C CYS A 75 -23.94 -4.50 -8.00
N PRO A 76 -24.51 -5.57 -8.62
CA PRO A 76 -25.15 -5.46 -9.92
C PRO A 76 -26.46 -4.67 -9.89
N GLU A 77 -27.09 -4.49 -8.73
CA GLU A 77 -28.37 -3.79 -8.57
C GLU A 77 -28.18 -2.27 -8.42
N CYS A 78 -27.22 -1.83 -7.60
CA CYS A 78 -27.06 -0.41 -7.29
C CYS A 78 -25.70 0.19 -7.73
N GLY A 79 -24.81 -0.62 -8.32
CA GLY A 79 -23.53 -0.18 -8.85
C GLY A 79 -22.45 0.16 -7.81
N ALA A 80 -22.75 0.12 -6.51
CA ALA A 80 -21.77 0.46 -5.47
C ALA A 80 -20.65 -0.57 -5.42
N THR A 81 -19.39 -0.11 -5.51
CA THR A 81 -18.21 -0.94 -5.28
C THR A 81 -18.08 -1.22 -3.78
N VAL A 82 -17.96 -2.49 -3.38
CA VAL A 82 -17.91 -2.89 -1.98
C VAL A 82 -16.55 -3.46 -1.59
N PHE A 83 -15.84 -4.11 -2.51
CA PHE A 83 -14.46 -4.57 -2.26
C PHE A 83 -13.67 -4.69 -3.55
N TYR A 84 -12.37 -4.90 -3.44
CA TYR A 84 -11.52 -5.30 -4.55
C TYR A 84 -10.33 -6.13 -4.04
N THR A 85 -9.75 -6.91 -4.94
CA THR A 85 -8.55 -7.71 -4.71
C THR A 85 -7.47 -7.34 -5.71
N THR A 86 -6.23 -7.70 -5.39
CA THR A 86 -5.08 -7.44 -6.24
C THR A 86 -4.20 -8.70 -6.30
N PRO A 87 -3.70 -9.11 -7.48
CA PRO A 87 -2.87 -10.29 -7.61
C PRO A 87 -1.56 -10.22 -6.81
N ASP A 88 -1.00 -9.03 -6.64
CA ASP A 88 0.20 -8.75 -5.86
C ASP A 88 0.00 -8.92 -4.34
N ALA A 89 -1.25 -8.90 -3.86
CA ALA A 89 -1.60 -9.15 -2.47
C ALA A 89 -2.89 -10.01 -2.35
N PRO A 90 -2.89 -11.26 -2.83
CA PRO A 90 -4.09 -12.10 -2.89
C PRO A 90 -4.62 -12.47 -1.51
N HIS A 91 -3.79 -12.37 -0.48
CA HIS A 91 -4.15 -12.60 0.92
C HIS A 91 -4.89 -11.40 1.56
N LEU A 92 -5.09 -10.30 0.82
CA LEU A 92 -5.78 -9.11 1.31
C LEU A 92 -7.02 -8.79 0.49
N VAL A 93 -8.06 -8.34 1.18
CA VAL A 93 -9.26 -7.74 0.58
C VAL A 93 -9.30 -6.26 0.95
N ALA A 94 -9.41 -5.40 -0.06
CA ALA A 94 -9.54 -3.96 0.13
C ALA A 94 -11.01 -3.55 0.09
N VAL A 95 -11.48 -2.91 1.15
CA VAL A 95 -12.87 -2.46 1.32
C VAL A 95 -12.89 -0.93 1.32
N PRO A 96 -13.65 -0.26 0.44
CA PRO A 96 -13.86 1.18 0.54
C PRO A 96 -14.45 1.55 1.90
N VAL A 97 -13.81 2.49 2.60
CA VAL A 97 -14.23 2.88 3.95
C VAL A 97 -15.68 3.37 4.00
N GLY A 98 -16.12 4.07 2.94
CA GLY A 98 -17.52 4.50 2.84
C GLY A 98 -18.55 3.36 2.81
N ALA A 99 -18.16 2.13 2.45
CA ALA A 99 -19.06 0.98 2.46
C ALA A 99 -19.45 0.53 3.89
N PHE A 100 -18.65 0.90 4.91
CA PHE A 100 -18.99 0.65 6.31
C PHE A 100 -20.06 1.61 6.84
N ALA A 101 -20.27 2.76 6.17
CA ALA A 101 -21.22 3.80 6.61
C ALA A 101 -21.08 4.17 8.09
N ASP A 102 -19.87 4.09 8.62
CA ASP A 102 -19.52 4.32 10.02
C ASP A 102 -18.63 5.57 10.16
N PRO A 103 -19.15 6.70 10.68
CA PRO A 103 -18.36 7.91 10.93
C PRO A 103 -17.23 7.74 11.96
N ALA A 104 -17.29 6.69 12.79
CA ALA A 104 -16.28 6.36 13.79
C ALA A 104 -15.20 5.39 13.24
N PHE A 105 -15.27 5.02 11.95
CA PHE A 105 -14.23 4.19 11.33
C PHE A 105 -12.86 4.87 11.45
N PRO A 106 -11.78 4.13 11.78
CA PRO A 106 -10.46 4.72 11.96
C PRO A 106 -9.99 5.55 10.76
N SER A 107 -9.28 6.63 11.04
CA SER A 107 -8.72 7.53 10.01
C SER A 107 -7.69 6.81 9.13
N PRO A 108 -7.49 7.25 7.88
CA PRO A 108 -6.39 6.75 7.05
C PRO A 108 -5.06 7.11 7.68
N ARG A 109 -4.10 6.19 7.55
CA ARG A 109 -2.73 6.39 8.06
C ARG A 109 -1.75 6.77 6.97
N VAL A 110 -2.08 6.48 5.70
CA VAL A 110 -1.19 6.70 4.55
C VAL A 110 -1.97 7.38 3.44
N SER A 111 -1.35 8.39 2.81
CA SER A 111 -1.82 9.05 1.59
C SER A 111 -0.95 8.64 0.42
N VAL A 112 -1.56 8.27 -0.73
CA VAL A 112 -0.83 7.82 -1.92
C VAL A 112 -1.28 8.54 -3.18
N HIS A 113 -0.38 8.65 -4.17
CA HIS A 113 -0.59 9.35 -5.45
C HIS A 113 -0.91 10.83 -5.32
N GLU A 114 -0.24 11.53 -4.41
CA GLU A 114 -0.50 12.94 -4.06
C GLU A 114 -0.19 13.92 -5.19
N ALA A 115 0.61 13.54 -6.19
CA ALA A 115 0.78 14.34 -7.42
C ALA A 115 -0.55 14.64 -8.14
N ARG A 116 -1.60 13.87 -7.85
CA ARG A 116 -2.95 14.02 -8.42
C ARG A 116 -3.99 14.46 -7.39
N MET A 117 -3.53 14.87 -6.21
CA MET A 117 -4.38 15.41 -5.15
C MET A 117 -4.90 16.80 -5.56
N HIS A 118 -6.18 17.03 -5.34
CA HIS A 118 -6.74 18.37 -5.53
C HIS A 118 -6.16 19.35 -4.50
N ALA A 119 -5.78 20.54 -4.94
CA ALA A 119 -5.09 21.54 -4.10
C ALA A 119 -5.90 22.00 -2.86
N TRP A 120 -7.22 21.84 -2.89
CA TRP A 120 -8.10 22.19 -1.80
C TRP A 120 -8.30 21.05 -0.76
N VAL A 121 -7.78 19.84 -1.03
CA VAL A 121 -7.85 18.73 -0.08
C VAL A 121 -6.78 18.91 1.00
N THR A 122 -7.21 18.89 2.24
CA THR A 122 -6.32 18.91 3.41
C THR A 122 -6.32 17.54 4.07
N LEU A 123 -5.15 16.99 4.33
CA LEU A 123 -4.98 15.72 5.04
C LEU A 123 -4.76 15.97 6.54
N PRO A 124 -5.19 15.03 7.41
CA PRO A 124 -4.80 15.05 8.82
C PRO A 124 -3.28 15.08 8.99
N PRO A 125 -2.75 15.74 10.01
CA PRO A 125 -1.30 15.93 10.20
C PRO A 125 -0.54 14.62 10.50
N ASP A 126 -1.23 13.61 11.00
CA ASP A 126 -0.71 12.29 11.34
C ASP A 126 -0.76 11.28 10.18
N VAL A 127 -1.27 11.70 9.01
CA VAL A 127 -1.26 10.86 7.81
C VAL A 127 0.13 10.89 7.17
N GLU A 128 0.76 9.74 7.06
CA GLU A 128 2.02 9.57 6.32
C GLU A 128 1.81 9.92 4.85
N ARG A 129 2.65 10.82 4.34
CA ARG A 129 2.58 11.34 2.97
C ARG A 129 3.34 10.42 2.02
N ASP A 130 2.76 10.17 0.85
CA ASP A 130 3.47 9.50 -0.24
C ASP A 130 4.41 10.49 -0.95
N HIS A 131 5.69 10.35 -0.69
CA HIS A 131 6.75 11.15 -1.33
C HIS A 131 7.26 10.53 -2.65
N TRP A 132 6.53 9.54 -3.21
CA TRP A 132 6.93 8.87 -4.44
C TRP A 132 6.88 9.77 -5.68
N ALA A 133 5.88 10.67 -5.75
CA ALA A 133 5.67 11.51 -6.93
C ALA A 133 6.92 12.27 -7.42
N PRO A 134 7.76 12.85 -6.55
CA PRO A 134 9.00 13.50 -6.98
C PRO A 134 10.08 12.55 -7.50
N LEU A 135 10.00 11.26 -7.17
CA LEU A 135 10.96 10.22 -7.56
C LEU A 135 10.50 9.45 -8.80
N GLN A 136 9.19 9.36 -9.01
CA GLN A 136 8.56 8.49 -10.00
C GLN A 136 9.09 8.72 -11.42
N ALA A 137 9.18 9.97 -11.85
CA ALA A 137 9.66 10.29 -13.21
C ALA A 137 11.13 9.88 -13.43
N LEU A 138 11.96 9.99 -12.41
CA LEU A 138 13.36 9.54 -12.46
C LEU A 138 13.45 8.02 -12.46
N TYR A 139 12.66 7.36 -11.63
CA TYR A 139 12.58 5.91 -11.55
C TYR A 139 12.11 5.29 -12.89
N GLU A 140 11.01 5.78 -13.45
CA GLU A 140 10.46 5.33 -14.74
C GLU A 140 11.44 5.56 -15.91
N ALA A 141 12.30 6.58 -15.82
CA ALA A 141 13.37 6.86 -16.78
C ALA A 141 14.63 6.00 -16.56
N GLY A 142 14.65 5.08 -15.57
CA GLY A 142 15.82 4.28 -15.22
C GLY A 142 16.95 5.09 -14.55
N ARG A 143 16.69 6.34 -14.13
CA ARG A 143 17.66 7.25 -13.49
C ARG A 143 17.70 7.03 -11.99
N TYR A 144 17.94 5.78 -11.58
CA TYR A 144 17.82 5.33 -10.21
C TYR A 144 18.74 6.06 -9.22
N ALA A 145 19.99 6.35 -9.63
CA ALA A 145 20.93 7.09 -8.80
C ALA A 145 20.41 8.49 -8.46
N GLU A 146 19.85 9.20 -9.44
CA GLU A 146 19.27 10.53 -9.24
C GLU A 146 17.97 10.48 -8.43
N ALA A 147 17.17 9.42 -8.62
CA ALA A 147 15.99 9.18 -7.80
C ALA A 147 16.37 8.96 -6.34
N ALA A 148 17.41 8.16 -6.08
CA ALA A 148 17.93 7.93 -4.73
C ALA A 148 18.44 9.22 -4.07
N ASP A 149 19.25 10.04 -4.80
CA ASP A 149 19.75 11.31 -4.30
C ASP A 149 18.60 12.27 -3.96
N ARG A 150 17.59 12.36 -4.83
CA ARG A 150 16.39 13.16 -4.59
C ARG A 150 15.59 12.66 -3.39
N GLY A 151 15.51 11.32 -3.23
CA GLY A 151 14.88 10.69 -2.08
C GLY A 151 15.57 11.02 -0.76
N GLN A 152 16.90 11.03 -0.73
CA GLN A 152 17.67 11.42 0.45
C GLN A 152 17.43 12.89 0.84
N GLU A 153 17.31 13.80 -0.13
CA GLU A 153 16.92 15.19 0.15
C GLU A 153 15.55 15.29 0.82
N LEU A 154 14.58 14.47 0.36
CA LEU A 154 13.25 14.41 0.95
C LEU A 154 13.27 13.79 2.36
N LEU A 155 14.10 12.76 2.60
CA LEU A 155 14.29 12.17 3.92
C LEU A 155 14.81 13.18 4.94
N ALA A 156 15.67 14.11 4.53
CA ALA A 156 16.13 15.19 5.40
C ALA A 156 14.98 16.09 5.89
N ALA A 157 13.95 16.27 5.08
CA ALA A 157 12.76 17.05 5.42
C ALA A 157 11.67 16.21 6.12
N HIS A 158 11.67 14.88 5.93
CA HIS A 158 10.67 13.95 6.42
C HIS A 158 11.32 12.73 7.10
N PRO A 159 12.10 12.93 8.17
CA PRO A 159 12.82 11.85 8.84
C PRO A 159 11.82 10.84 9.44
N GLY A 160 12.08 9.55 9.23
CA GLY A 160 11.27 8.47 9.79
C GLY A 160 10.04 8.09 8.96
N SER A 161 9.83 8.67 7.74
CA SER A 161 8.80 8.18 6.83
C SER A 161 9.16 6.79 6.30
N GLY A 162 8.49 5.75 6.81
CA GLY A 162 8.76 4.37 6.42
C GLY A 162 8.57 4.12 4.94
N GLN A 163 7.55 4.72 4.33
CA GLN A 163 7.30 4.60 2.89
C GLN A 163 8.39 5.28 2.06
N LEU A 164 8.87 6.47 2.47
CA LEU A 164 9.94 7.16 1.76
C LEU A 164 11.27 6.42 1.90
N LEU A 165 11.60 5.93 3.09
CA LEU A 165 12.77 5.09 3.34
C LEU A 165 12.76 3.85 2.44
N TYR A 166 11.62 3.19 2.31
CA TYR A 166 11.44 2.05 1.41
C TYR A 166 11.68 2.42 -0.05
N ASN A 167 11.06 3.49 -0.53
CA ASN A 167 11.20 3.95 -1.91
C ASN A 167 12.65 4.35 -2.24
N VAL A 168 13.35 4.97 -1.29
CA VAL A 168 14.78 5.30 -1.44
C VAL A 168 15.61 4.04 -1.50
N ALA A 169 15.33 3.04 -0.65
CA ALA A 169 16.04 1.76 -0.66
C ALA A 169 15.86 1.02 -2.00
N CYS A 170 14.66 1.03 -2.63
CA CYS A 170 14.43 0.51 -3.96
C CYS A 170 15.33 1.20 -5.01
N CYS A 171 15.32 2.53 -5.02
CA CYS A 171 16.16 3.30 -5.95
C CYS A 171 17.65 3.05 -5.74
N GLU A 172 18.11 2.94 -4.50
CA GLU A 172 19.51 2.64 -4.16
C GLU A 172 19.92 1.24 -4.58
N SER A 173 19.06 0.24 -4.38
CA SER A 173 19.28 -1.14 -4.84
C SER A 173 19.50 -1.17 -6.34
N LEU A 174 18.58 -0.58 -7.11
CA LEU A 174 18.65 -0.50 -8.57
C LEU A 174 19.86 0.35 -9.07
N ALA A 175 20.31 1.31 -8.26
CA ALA A 175 21.51 2.11 -8.52
C ALA A 175 22.82 1.40 -8.14
N GLY A 176 22.77 0.17 -7.59
CA GLY A 176 23.95 -0.59 -7.15
C GLY A 176 24.54 -0.12 -5.82
N ARG A 177 23.80 0.65 -5.03
CA ARG A 177 24.21 1.18 -3.71
C ARG A 177 23.76 0.22 -2.58
N ALA A 178 24.24 -1.02 -2.61
CA ALA A 178 23.72 -2.11 -1.78
C ALA A 178 23.68 -1.80 -0.27
N ASP A 179 24.79 -1.26 0.30
CA ASP A 179 24.87 -0.98 1.73
C ASP A 179 23.86 0.11 2.17
N ALA A 180 23.70 1.15 1.35
CA ALA A 180 22.73 2.22 1.59
C ALA A 180 21.28 1.68 1.52
N ALA A 181 20.96 0.89 0.48
CA ALA A 181 19.66 0.25 0.33
C ALA A 181 19.30 -0.63 1.54
N ILE A 182 20.24 -1.45 2.02
CA ILE A 182 20.03 -2.30 3.20
C ILE A 182 19.81 -1.45 4.46
N SER A 183 20.54 -0.34 4.61
CA SER A 183 20.38 0.56 5.76
C SER A 183 19.00 1.20 5.77
N HIS A 184 18.57 1.81 4.66
CA HIS A 184 17.27 2.45 4.58
C HIS A 184 16.12 1.45 4.66
N LEU A 185 16.26 0.24 4.09
CA LEU A 185 15.27 -0.82 4.24
C LEU A 185 15.13 -1.27 5.70
N ARG A 186 16.21 -1.35 6.45
CA ARG A 186 16.18 -1.66 7.90
C ARG A 186 15.40 -0.60 8.67
N GLU A 187 15.65 0.67 8.39
CA GLU A 187 14.91 1.78 9.00
C GLU A 187 13.44 1.77 8.61
N ALA A 188 13.14 1.49 7.35
CA ALA A 188 11.77 1.35 6.85
C ALA A 188 11.00 0.23 7.57
N ILE A 189 11.61 -0.94 7.74
CA ILE A 189 11.02 -2.08 8.48
C ILE A 189 10.81 -1.72 9.97
N ALA A 190 11.73 -0.97 10.58
CA ALA A 190 11.56 -0.51 11.95
C ALA A 190 10.38 0.47 12.11
N ALA A 191 10.13 1.29 11.08
CA ALA A 191 8.99 2.21 11.05
C ALA A 191 7.66 1.49 10.78
N SER A 192 7.65 0.43 9.95
CA SER A 192 6.46 -0.38 9.65
C SER A 192 6.82 -1.82 9.31
N GLN A 193 6.34 -2.77 10.11
CA GLN A 193 6.65 -4.20 9.94
C GLN A 193 6.09 -4.79 8.62
N ASP A 194 5.04 -4.20 8.05
CA ASP A 194 4.46 -4.62 6.77
C ASP A 194 5.46 -4.50 5.60
N ILE A 195 6.44 -3.59 5.74
CA ILE A 195 7.50 -3.36 4.74
C ILE A 195 8.39 -4.58 4.57
N ARG A 196 8.57 -5.41 5.60
CA ARG A 196 9.35 -6.64 5.49
C ARG A 196 8.77 -7.60 4.45
N ALA A 197 7.48 -7.86 4.53
CA ALA A 197 6.78 -8.74 3.59
C ALA A 197 6.76 -8.14 2.17
N LEU A 198 6.61 -6.83 2.06
CA LEU A 198 6.67 -6.10 0.80
C LEU A 198 8.04 -6.27 0.14
N GLY A 199 9.13 -5.99 0.87
CA GLY A 199 10.51 -6.07 0.37
C GLY A 199 10.94 -7.49 -0.03
N ALA A 200 10.36 -8.52 0.59
CA ALA A 200 10.65 -9.91 0.24
C ALA A 200 10.23 -10.27 -1.18
N GLY A 201 9.11 -9.71 -1.66
CA GLY A 201 8.55 -9.97 -2.99
C GLY A 201 8.92 -8.93 -4.05
N ASP A 202 9.61 -7.86 -3.71
CA ASP A 202 9.87 -6.75 -4.60
C ASP A 202 11.12 -7.01 -5.47
N SER A 203 10.94 -6.93 -6.79
CA SER A 203 12.01 -7.12 -7.79
C SER A 203 13.07 -6.01 -7.78
N ASP A 204 12.76 -4.84 -7.20
CA ASP A 204 13.73 -3.75 -7.08
C ASP A 204 14.92 -4.14 -6.21
N PHE A 205 14.75 -5.12 -5.33
CA PHE A 205 15.81 -5.66 -4.49
C PHE A 205 16.56 -6.86 -5.11
N ASP A 206 16.24 -7.30 -6.34
CA ASP A 206 16.95 -8.40 -7.00
C ASP A 206 18.47 -8.17 -7.08
N PRO A 207 18.98 -6.93 -7.34
CA PRO A 207 20.42 -6.67 -7.38
C PRO A 207 21.15 -6.94 -6.05
N ILE A 208 20.45 -6.87 -4.93
CA ILE A 208 21.04 -7.04 -3.59
C ILE A 208 20.49 -8.26 -2.83
N ARG A 209 19.64 -9.06 -3.47
CA ARG A 209 18.95 -10.21 -2.86
C ARG A 209 19.91 -11.23 -2.24
N ASP A 210 21.09 -11.38 -2.81
CA ASP A 210 22.12 -12.29 -2.33
C ASP A 210 23.04 -11.72 -1.25
N GLN A 211 22.91 -10.45 -0.92
CA GLN A 211 23.70 -9.81 0.13
C GLN A 211 23.31 -10.37 1.51
N PRO A 212 24.31 -10.73 2.36
CA PRO A 212 24.02 -11.28 3.69
C PRO A 212 23.13 -10.38 4.55
N GLY A 213 23.38 -9.05 4.52
CA GLY A 213 22.60 -8.07 5.27
C GLY A 213 21.15 -7.97 4.83
N PHE A 214 20.85 -8.16 3.52
CA PHE A 214 19.49 -8.19 3.00
C PHE A 214 18.75 -9.46 3.46
N ARG A 215 19.40 -10.62 3.34
CA ARG A 215 18.82 -11.90 3.81
C ARG A 215 18.53 -11.89 5.31
N GLU A 216 19.41 -11.27 6.11
CA GLU A 216 19.20 -11.14 7.53
C GLU A 216 17.98 -10.27 7.89
N LEU A 217 17.80 -9.15 7.16
CA LEU A 217 16.66 -8.25 7.36
C LEU A 217 15.31 -8.91 7.07
N LEU A 218 15.26 -9.83 6.11
CA LEU A 218 14.02 -10.47 5.68
C LEU A 218 13.71 -11.77 6.43
N ARG A 219 14.63 -12.31 7.24
CA ARG A 219 14.31 -13.42 8.11
C ARG A 219 13.26 -13.00 9.13
N ASP A 220 12.22 -13.80 9.29
CA ASP A 220 11.25 -13.60 10.36
C ASP A 220 11.93 -13.72 11.72
N ALA A 221 11.53 -12.87 12.66
CA ALA A 221 12.09 -12.87 14.01
C ALA A 221 11.86 -14.20 14.78
N ASP A 222 10.98 -15.05 14.27
CA ASP A 222 10.61 -16.35 14.83
C ASP A 222 11.38 -17.54 14.18
N GLU A 223 12.21 -17.32 13.17
CA GLU A 223 13.07 -18.39 12.63
C GLU A 223 14.36 -18.50 13.45
N PRO A 224 14.63 -19.63 14.13
CA PRO A 224 15.86 -19.79 14.91
C PRO A 224 17.07 -19.70 13.98
N ALA A 225 18.07 -18.93 14.40
CA ALA A 225 19.34 -18.82 13.69
C ALA A 225 19.87 -20.22 13.39
N ASP A 226 19.97 -20.57 12.12
CA ASP A 226 20.57 -21.83 11.67
C ASP A 226 22.06 -21.79 12.10
N HIS A 227 22.36 -22.45 13.21
CA HIS A 227 23.72 -22.66 13.64
C HIS A 227 24.35 -23.69 12.69
N ALA A 228 25.00 -23.21 11.67
CA ALA A 228 25.91 -24.02 10.88
C ALA A 228 27.06 -24.51 11.77
N PRO A 229 27.47 -25.77 11.63
CA PRO A 229 28.48 -26.44 12.45
C PRO A 229 29.90 -25.92 12.22
#